data_918b8bd167242c0c60ef27eb582ef1f3
#
_entry.id   918b8bd167242c0c60ef27eb582ef1f3
#
_cell.length_a   1.000
_cell.length_b   1.000
_cell.length_c   1.000
_cell.angle_alpha   90.00
_cell.angle_beta   90.00
_cell.angle_gamma   90.00
#
_symmetry.space_group_name_H-M   'P 1'
#
loop_
_entity.id
_entity.type
_entity.pdbx_description
1 polymer ?
#
loop_
_entity_poly.entity_id
_entity_poly.type
_entity_poly.pdbx_seq_one_letter_code
_entity_poly.pdbx_strand_id
1 'polypeptide(L)' 'MASPDKILQVLAQTPDTFNFILLICHNPSVEELFERLTGQSRAFSTAAIAQLHLDIDSWSQAAESPRATFIDFWQPRSLN' A
#
# COMPACT_ATOMS: atom_id res chain seq x y z
N MET A 1 12.85 -8.14 -6.07
CA MET A 1 11.98 -7.37 -5.16
C MET A 1 11.24 -6.31 -5.96
N ALA A 2 9.96 -6.17 -5.72
CA ALA A 2 9.15 -5.27 -6.51
C ALA A 2 9.33 -3.83 -6.03
N SER A 3 9.50 -2.90 -6.95
CA SER A 3 9.56 -1.49 -6.62
C SER A 3 8.14 -0.95 -6.39
N PRO A 4 8.00 0.19 -5.74
CA PRO A 4 6.67 0.80 -5.59
C PRO A 4 5.99 1.03 -6.93
N ASP A 5 6.73 1.44 -7.96
CA ASP A 5 6.11 1.67 -9.27
C ASP A 5 5.55 0.38 -9.83
N LYS A 6 6.26 -0.74 -9.68
CA LYS A 6 5.79 -2.01 -10.19
C LYS A 6 4.54 -2.45 -9.45
N ILE A 7 4.50 -2.27 -8.14
CA ILE A 7 3.33 -2.63 -7.34
C ILE A 7 2.13 -1.81 -7.78
N LEU A 8 2.31 -0.51 -8.00
CA LEU A 8 1.22 0.35 -8.41
C LEU A 8 0.72 -0.02 -9.81
N GLN A 9 1.62 -0.45 -10.70
CA GLN A 9 1.21 -0.91 -12.03
C GLN A 9 0.35 -2.16 -11.94
N VAL A 10 0.68 -3.06 -11.02
CA VAL A 10 -0.12 -4.26 -10.83
C VAL A 10 -1.49 -3.90 -10.26
N LEU A 11 -1.54 -2.99 -9.30
CA LEU A 11 -2.81 -2.53 -8.74
C LEU A 11 -3.69 -1.90 -9.82
N ALA A 12 -3.07 -1.20 -10.76
CA ALA A 12 -3.83 -0.53 -11.82
C ALA A 12 -4.55 -1.50 -12.74
N GLN A 13 -4.20 -2.78 -12.69
CA GLN A 13 -4.85 -3.79 -13.52
C GLN A 13 -6.08 -4.40 -12.84
N THR A 14 -6.38 -3.97 -11.63
CA THR A 14 -7.51 -4.52 -10.90
C THR A 14 -8.82 -4.03 -11.48
N PRO A 15 -9.80 -4.92 -11.69
CA PRO A 15 -11.12 -4.49 -12.15
C PRO A 15 -11.80 -3.57 -11.15
N ASP A 16 -12.52 -2.57 -11.66
CA ASP A 16 -13.17 -1.59 -10.80
C ASP A 16 -14.37 -2.14 -10.04
N THR A 17 -14.72 -3.39 -10.29
CA THR A 17 -15.77 -4.03 -9.51
C THR A 17 -15.33 -4.31 -8.08
N PHE A 18 -14.02 -4.29 -7.81
CA PHE A 18 -13.50 -4.49 -6.47
C PHE A 18 -13.26 -3.14 -5.79
N ASN A 19 -13.72 -3.00 -4.55
CA ASN A 19 -13.53 -1.78 -3.80
C ASN A 19 -12.40 -1.87 -2.81
N PHE A 20 -11.86 -3.07 -2.60
CA PHE A 20 -10.88 -3.31 -1.55
C PHE A 20 -9.86 -4.34 -2.04
N ILE A 21 -8.59 -4.07 -1.79
CA ILE A 21 -7.51 -4.98 -2.16
C ILE A 21 -6.64 -5.21 -0.94
N LEU A 22 -6.29 -6.47 -0.71
CA LEU A 22 -5.26 -6.81 0.26
C LEU A 22 -3.98 -7.08 -0.51
N LEU A 23 -2.97 -6.27 -0.26
CA LEU A 23 -1.69 -6.39 -0.94
C LEU A 23 -0.66 -6.91 0.04
N ILE A 24 0.03 -7.98 -0.32
CA ILE A 24 1.06 -8.58 0.52
C ILE A 24 2.39 -8.40 -0.17
N CYS A 25 3.34 -7.78 0.50
CA CYS A 25 4.69 -7.63 -0.03
C CYS A 25 5.68 -7.60 1.11
N HIS A 26 6.96 -7.68 0.76
CA HIS A 26 8.03 -7.75 1.75
C HIS A 26 8.75 -6.42 1.85
N ASN A 27 9.43 -6.21 2.98
CA ASN A 27 10.31 -5.07 3.11
C ASN A 27 11.52 -5.24 2.21
N PRO A 28 12.09 -4.14 1.71
CA PRO A 28 11.67 -2.78 1.99
C PRO A 28 10.56 -2.27 1.06
N SER A 29 10.03 -3.10 0.17
CA SER A 29 9.05 -2.65 -0.83
C SER A 29 7.81 -2.06 -0.18
N VAL A 30 7.32 -2.66 0.89
CA VAL A 30 6.11 -2.19 1.52
C VAL A 30 6.33 -0.83 2.17
N GLU A 31 7.49 -0.62 2.78
CA GLU A 31 7.80 0.65 3.41
C GLU A 31 7.98 1.76 2.38
N GLU A 32 8.61 1.42 1.26
CA GLU A 32 8.78 2.39 0.17
C GLU A 32 7.44 2.76 -0.45
N LEU A 33 6.57 1.78 -0.61
CA LEU A 33 5.26 2.05 -1.17
C LEU A 33 4.43 2.93 -0.23
N PHE A 34 4.48 2.63 1.07
CA PHE A 34 3.75 3.42 2.05
C PHE A 34 4.22 4.87 2.03
N GLU A 35 5.52 5.09 1.97
CA GLU A 35 6.05 6.44 1.93
C GLU A 35 5.66 7.15 0.63
N ARG A 36 5.69 6.43 -0.49
CA ARG A 36 5.30 6.99 -1.78
C ARG A 36 3.86 7.47 -1.76
N LEU A 37 2.98 6.70 -1.16
CA LEU A 37 1.55 7.00 -1.20
C LEU A 37 1.12 8.01 -0.15
N THR A 38 1.73 7.99 1.03
CA THR A 38 1.28 8.84 2.13
C THR A 38 2.19 10.03 2.40
N GLY A 39 3.42 9.99 1.93
CA GLY A 39 4.42 11.00 2.27
C GLY A 39 4.99 10.83 3.65
N GLN A 40 4.61 9.77 4.35
CA GLN A 40 5.09 9.50 5.70
C GLN A 40 5.98 8.29 5.72
N SER A 41 6.99 8.31 6.56
CA SER A 41 7.89 7.19 6.71
C SER A 41 7.46 6.37 7.93
N ARG A 42 7.34 5.05 7.76
CA ARG A 42 6.93 4.19 8.85
C ARG A 42 7.60 2.83 8.70
N ALA A 43 8.09 2.31 9.79
CA ALA A 43 8.70 0.98 9.79
C ALA A 43 7.61 -0.08 9.87
N PHE A 44 7.75 -1.12 9.06
CA PHE A 44 6.81 -2.24 9.07
C PHE A 44 7.51 -3.47 9.62
N SER A 45 6.98 -4.01 10.70
CA SER A 45 7.47 -5.29 11.19
C SER A 45 6.87 -6.42 10.37
N THR A 46 7.34 -7.63 10.60
CA THR A 46 6.76 -8.80 9.95
C THR A 46 5.29 -8.89 10.29
N ALA A 47 4.47 -9.14 9.29
CA ALA A 47 3.02 -9.27 9.42
C ALA A 47 2.32 -7.98 9.84
N ALA A 48 2.93 -6.84 9.64
CA ALA A 48 2.24 -5.57 9.84
C ALA A 48 1.25 -5.32 8.71
N ILE A 49 0.17 -4.63 9.03
CA ILE A 49 -0.86 -4.30 8.05
C ILE A 49 -1.15 -2.81 8.16
N ALA A 50 -1.15 -2.14 7.02
CA ALA A 50 -1.56 -0.74 6.95
C ALA A 50 -2.80 -0.63 6.08
N GLN A 51 -3.77 0.13 6.52
CA GLN A 51 -4.96 0.39 5.73
C GLN A 51 -4.88 1.80 5.19
N LEU A 52 -4.99 1.91 3.88
CA LEU A 52 -4.90 3.19 3.19
C LEU A 52 -6.13 3.37 2.31
N HIS A 53 -6.54 4.62 2.16
CA HIS A 53 -7.56 4.97 1.19
C HIS A 53 -6.88 5.75 0.07
N LEU A 54 -6.89 5.18 -1.13
CA LEU A 54 -6.28 5.84 -2.27
C LEU A 54 -7.26 6.84 -2.86
N ASP A 55 -6.73 8.02 -3.18
CA ASP A 55 -7.55 9.09 -3.75
C ASP A 55 -7.64 8.90 -5.26
N ILE A 56 -8.40 7.89 -5.66
CA ILE A 56 -8.58 7.54 -7.07
C ILE A 56 -10.03 7.17 -7.31
N ASP A 57 -10.49 7.36 -8.54
CA ASP A 57 -11.83 6.96 -8.96
C ASP A 57 -11.82 5.59 -9.61
N SER A 58 -10.70 5.15 -10.10
CA SER A 58 -10.55 3.87 -10.78
C SER A 58 -9.18 3.30 -10.44
N TRP A 59 -9.08 1.97 -10.32
CA TRP A 59 -7.81 1.35 -10.02
C TRP A 59 -6.75 1.65 -11.08
N SER A 60 -7.17 1.91 -12.33
CA SER A 60 -6.19 2.25 -13.37
C SER A 60 -5.38 3.49 -13.02
N GLN A 61 -5.91 4.35 -12.17
CA GLN A 61 -5.19 5.56 -11.76
C GLN A 61 -4.08 5.25 -10.75
N ALA A 62 -4.02 4.04 -10.22
CA ALA A 62 -2.97 3.69 -9.28
C ALA A 62 -1.58 3.78 -9.91
N ALA A 63 -1.49 3.59 -11.23
CA ALA A 63 -0.20 3.69 -11.92
C ALA A 63 0.34 5.12 -11.97
N GLU A 64 -0.47 6.11 -11.59
CA GLU A 64 -0.08 7.51 -11.64
C GLU A 64 0.42 8.03 -10.30
N SER A 65 0.79 7.12 -9.41
CA SER A 65 1.31 7.46 -8.07
C SER A 65 0.35 8.39 -7.32
N PRO A 66 -0.86 7.91 -7.04
CA PRO A 66 -1.86 8.74 -6.38
C PRO A 66 -1.48 9.00 -4.92
N ARG A 67 -2.19 9.93 -4.30
CA ARG A 67 -2.08 10.12 -2.88
C ARG A 67 -2.96 9.13 -2.16
N ALA A 68 -2.59 8.81 -0.93
CA ALA A 68 -3.40 7.95 -0.09
C ALA A 68 -3.53 8.55 1.30
N THR A 69 -4.68 8.32 1.92
CA THR A 69 -4.91 8.71 3.30
C THR A 69 -4.65 7.50 4.18
N PHE A 70 -3.83 7.68 5.21
CA PHE A 70 -3.53 6.62 6.15
C PHE A 70 -4.73 6.47 7.09
N ILE A 71 -5.28 5.26 7.15
CA ILE A 71 -6.48 4.99 7.95
C ILE A 71 -6.11 4.33 9.26
N ASP A 72 -5.35 3.22 9.19
CA ASP A 72 -5.04 2.46 10.40
C ASP A 72 -3.83 1.59 10.15
N PHE A 73 -3.24 1.10 11.24
CA PHE A 73 -2.03 0.30 11.18
C PHE A 73 -2.05 -0.71 12.31
N TRP A 74 -1.80 -1.97 11.95
CA TRP A 74 -1.76 -3.05 12.93
C TRP A 74 -0.46 -3.81 12.77
N GLN A 75 0.13 -4.21 13.88
CA GLN A 75 1.28 -5.11 13.82
C GLN A 75 1.25 -6.00 15.05
N PRO A 76 1.81 -7.20 14.94
CA PRO A 76 1.87 -8.09 16.07
C PRO A 76 2.72 -7.43 17.12
N ARG A 77 2.22 -7.37 18.33
CA ARG A 77 3.02 -6.85 19.39
C ARG A 77 3.96 -7.91 19.83
N SER A 78 5.12 -7.48 20.10
CA SER A 78 5.99 -8.35 20.72
C SER A 78 5.52 -8.46 22.11
N LEU A 79 4.81 -9.37 22.39
CA LEU A 79 4.23 -9.49 23.61
C LEU A 79 5.13 -9.75 24.66
N ASN A 80 6.11 -9.52 24.42
CA ASN A 80 7.01 -9.74 25.28
C ASN A 80 7.27 -9.02 26.17
#